data_66f4d57d6a1598a2c6b500437e11c98e
#
_entry.id   66f4d57d6a1598a2c6b500437e11c98e
#
_cell.length_a   1.000
_cell.length_b   1.000
_cell.length_c   1.000
_cell.angle_alpha   90.00
_cell.angle_beta   90.00
_cell.angle_gamma   90.00
#
_symmetry.space_group_name_H-M   'P 1'
#
loop_
_entity.id
_entity.type
_entity.pdbx_description
1 polymer ?
#
loop_
_entity_poly.entity_id
_entity_poly.type
_entity_poly.pdbx_seq_one_letter_code
_entity_poly.pdbx_strand_id
1 'polypeptide(L)'
;MRRSLGISEPEAPRVDVTPMRRRHLRGVMAIERQVYSRPWSPNLFLAEMTEPNNRRYLVAKIDRDIVGYAGLICYGDEGHVTNIAVDPTHQRNKVGSRLLYELIVDAIDLGAHAVSLEVRVSNWGAQRLYGRYGFHPVGIRRNYYQELNEDALIMWTDDVRSKEYAARLAEIAAELPEGVRPT
;
A
#
# COMPACT_ATOMS: atom_id res chain seq x y z
N MET A 1 34.06 -28.95 -22.37
CA MET A 1 32.68 -28.53 -22.71
C MET A 1 31.86 -28.52 -21.43
N ARG A 2 31.76 -27.38 -20.73
CA ARG A 2 30.97 -27.24 -19.52
C ARG A 2 29.58 -26.72 -19.92
N ARG A 3 28.56 -27.55 -19.74
CA ARG A 3 27.15 -27.13 -19.88
C ARG A 3 26.83 -26.18 -18.71
N SER A 4 26.59 -24.91 -19.02
CA SER A 4 25.99 -23.96 -18.11
C SER A 4 24.58 -24.44 -17.81
N LEU A 5 24.34 -24.87 -16.57
CA LEU A 5 22.99 -25.08 -16.05
C LEU A 5 22.39 -23.67 -15.87
N GLY A 6 21.54 -23.27 -16.82
CA GLY A 6 20.71 -22.08 -16.68
C GLY A 6 19.72 -22.29 -15.54
N ILE A 7 20.10 -21.84 -14.36
CA ILE A 7 19.15 -21.64 -13.27
C ILE A 7 18.44 -20.33 -13.63
N SER A 8 17.23 -20.42 -14.22
CA SER A 8 16.35 -19.27 -14.32
C SER A 8 16.01 -18.82 -12.89
N GLU A 9 16.30 -17.57 -12.57
CA GLU A 9 15.78 -16.99 -11.32
C GLU A 9 14.29 -17.22 -11.29
N PRO A 10 13.70 -17.58 -10.12
CA PRO A 10 12.26 -17.76 -10.02
C PRO A 10 11.59 -16.43 -10.39
N GLU A 11 10.74 -16.48 -11.40
CA GLU A 11 9.95 -15.35 -11.86
C GLU A 11 9.15 -14.80 -10.67
N ALA A 12 9.19 -13.48 -10.47
CA ALA A 12 8.49 -12.85 -9.36
C ALA A 12 6.98 -13.19 -9.47
N PRO A 13 6.34 -13.55 -8.35
CA PRO A 13 4.94 -13.97 -8.40
C PRO A 13 4.06 -12.83 -8.93
N ARG A 14 3.08 -13.17 -9.76
CA ARG A 14 2.07 -12.24 -10.22
C ARG A 14 1.25 -11.73 -9.04
N VAL A 15 1.06 -10.41 -8.97
CA VAL A 15 0.32 -9.74 -7.89
C VAL A 15 -0.88 -9.01 -8.49
N ASP A 16 -2.06 -9.59 -8.36
CA ASP A 16 -3.31 -8.95 -8.79
C ASP A 16 -3.86 -8.05 -7.68
N VAL A 17 -4.22 -6.80 -8.02
CA VAL A 17 -4.84 -5.86 -7.08
C VAL A 17 -6.27 -5.60 -7.51
N THR A 18 -7.21 -5.74 -6.57
CA THR A 18 -8.64 -5.55 -6.84
C THR A 18 -9.31 -4.74 -5.73
N PRO A 19 -10.45 -4.08 -6.00
CA PRO A 19 -11.24 -3.46 -4.96
C PRO A 19 -11.59 -4.47 -3.86
N MET A 20 -11.45 -4.05 -2.61
CA MET A 20 -11.84 -4.86 -1.46
C MET A 20 -13.35 -5.06 -1.45
N ARG A 21 -13.79 -6.29 -1.16
CA ARG A 21 -15.20 -6.66 -1.03
C ARG A 21 -15.40 -7.48 0.24
N ARG A 22 -16.63 -7.55 0.74
CA ARG A 22 -16.98 -8.30 1.95
C ARG A 22 -16.39 -9.73 1.98
N ARG A 23 -16.36 -10.43 0.85
CA ARG A 23 -15.77 -11.78 0.75
C ARG A 23 -14.26 -11.84 1.03
N HIS A 24 -13.56 -10.71 0.93
CA HIS A 24 -12.11 -10.62 1.17
C HIS A 24 -11.78 -10.42 2.67
N LEU A 25 -12.75 -10.02 3.49
CA LEU A 25 -12.51 -9.64 4.90
C LEU A 25 -11.88 -10.75 5.72
N ARG A 26 -12.19 -12.03 5.44
CA ARG A 26 -11.55 -13.14 6.16
C ARG A 26 -10.02 -13.12 6.00
N GLY A 27 -9.54 -12.95 4.78
CA GLY A 27 -8.11 -12.86 4.47
C GLY A 27 -7.48 -11.58 5.01
N VAL A 28 -8.16 -10.44 4.83
CA VAL A 28 -7.72 -9.15 5.36
C VAL A 28 -7.56 -9.22 6.87
N MET A 29 -8.53 -9.77 7.60
CA MET A 29 -8.46 -9.90 9.06
C MET A 29 -7.37 -10.85 9.55
N ALA A 30 -6.99 -11.85 8.73
CA ALA A 30 -5.87 -12.71 9.06
C ALA A 30 -4.54 -11.95 9.02
N ILE A 31 -4.36 -11.07 8.02
CA ILE A 31 -3.17 -10.20 7.90
C ILE A 31 -3.19 -9.13 9.01
N GLU A 32 -4.33 -8.48 9.22
CA GLU A 32 -4.52 -7.41 10.20
C GLU A 32 -4.04 -7.83 11.60
N ARG A 33 -4.44 -9.02 12.05
CA ARG A 33 -4.06 -9.58 13.36
C ARG A 33 -2.58 -9.91 13.48
N GLN A 34 -1.89 -10.15 12.37
CA GLN A 34 -0.46 -10.45 12.36
C GLN A 34 0.40 -9.18 12.36
N VAL A 35 -0.10 -8.11 11.73
CA VAL A 35 0.69 -6.90 11.45
C VAL A 35 0.46 -5.81 12.49
N TYR A 36 -0.76 -5.69 13.02
CA TYR A 36 -1.12 -4.63 13.95
C TYR A 36 -1.43 -5.16 15.34
N SER A 37 -0.88 -4.49 16.34
CA SER A 37 -1.17 -4.75 17.77
C SER A 37 -2.61 -4.41 18.14
N ARG A 38 -3.22 -3.47 17.43
CA ARG A 38 -4.61 -3.04 17.58
C ARG A 38 -5.35 -3.15 16.25
N PRO A 39 -5.75 -4.37 15.88
CA PRO A 39 -6.38 -4.61 14.59
C PRO A 39 -7.75 -3.93 14.48
N TRP A 40 -8.06 -3.42 13.29
CA TRP A 40 -9.40 -2.96 12.96
C TRP A 40 -10.40 -4.09 13.03
N SER A 41 -11.64 -3.75 13.39
CA SER A 41 -12.72 -4.74 13.36
C SER A 41 -13.27 -4.95 11.94
N PRO A 42 -13.88 -6.10 11.64
CA PRO A 42 -14.56 -6.32 10.36
C PRO A 42 -15.65 -5.25 10.08
N ASN A 43 -16.34 -4.78 11.13
CA ASN A 43 -17.39 -3.77 11.00
C ASN A 43 -16.80 -2.41 10.58
N LEU A 44 -15.60 -2.07 11.06
CA LEU A 44 -14.93 -0.84 10.64
C LEU A 44 -14.57 -0.90 9.14
N PHE A 45 -13.99 -2.00 8.66
CA PHE A 45 -13.75 -2.19 7.24
C PHE A 45 -15.02 -2.10 6.40
N LEU A 46 -16.13 -2.70 6.89
CA LEU A 46 -17.41 -2.63 6.20
C LEU A 46 -17.92 -1.19 6.12
N ALA A 47 -17.85 -0.44 7.22
CA ALA A 47 -18.25 0.96 7.25
C ALA A 47 -17.41 1.79 6.26
N GLU A 48 -16.10 1.64 6.27
CA GLU A 48 -15.21 2.33 5.35
C GLU A 48 -15.50 2.03 3.87
N MET A 49 -15.84 0.78 3.55
CA MET A 49 -16.18 0.37 2.17
C MET A 49 -17.55 0.87 1.69
N THR A 50 -18.42 1.39 2.58
CA THR A 50 -19.73 1.95 2.18
C THR A 50 -19.66 3.39 1.69
N GLU A 51 -18.49 4.03 1.78
CA GLU A 51 -18.23 5.43 1.39
C GLU A 51 -17.36 5.53 0.12
N PRO A 52 -17.81 5.01 -1.04
CA PRO A 52 -16.92 4.84 -2.20
C PRO A 52 -16.54 6.15 -2.90
N ASN A 53 -17.22 7.27 -2.60
CA ASN A 53 -16.99 8.53 -3.32
C ASN A 53 -15.61 9.12 -3.06
N ASN A 54 -15.09 8.97 -1.84
CA ASN A 54 -13.81 9.53 -1.43
C ASN A 54 -12.88 8.50 -0.77
N ARG A 55 -13.22 7.21 -0.82
CA ARG A 55 -12.44 6.13 -0.21
C ARG A 55 -12.14 5.03 -1.20
N ARG A 56 -10.96 4.44 -1.07
CA ARG A 56 -10.55 3.24 -1.82
C ARG A 56 -9.95 2.23 -0.87
N TYR A 57 -10.47 1.04 -0.92
CA TYR A 57 -9.91 -0.11 -0.22
C TYR A 57 -9.58 -1.20 -1.23
N LEU A 58 -8.33 -1.64 -1.24
CA LEU A 58 -7.77 -2.60 -2.20
C LEU A 58 -7.29 -3.85 -1.48
N VAL A 59 -7.30 -4.97 -2.17
CA VAL A 59 -6.63 -6.21 -1.77
C VAL A 59 -5.66 -6.66 -2.85
N ALA A 60 -4.49 -7.12 -2.43
CA ALA A 60 -3.51 -7.78 -3.28
C ALA A 60 -3.66 -9.29 -3.15
N LYS A 61 -3.57 -10.00 -4.27
CA LYS A 61 -3.68 -11.45 -4.37
C LYS A 61 -2.49 -12.03 -5.10
N ILE A 62 -2.04 -13.16 -4.62
CA ILE A 62 -1.19 -14.09 -5.37
C ILE A 62 -2.04 -15.36 -5.52
N ASP A 63 -2.32 -15.75 -6.76
CA ASP A 63 -3.29 -16.79 -7.08
C ASP A 63 -4.69 -16.49 -6.48
N ARG A 64 -5.10 -17.26 -5.47
CA ARG A 64 -6.39 -17.10 -4.78
C ARG A 64 -6.27 -16.49 -3.39
N ASP A 65 -5.04 -16.34 -2.89
CA ASP A 65 -4.78 -15.94 -1.52
C ASP A 65 -4.67 -14.41 -1.41
N ILE A 66 -5.30 -13.84 -0.38
CA ILE A 66 -5.13 -12.44 -0.02
C ILE A 66 -3.78 -12.32 0.70
N VAL A 67 -2.84 -11.59 0.10
CA VAL A 67 -1.49 -11.41 0.61
C VAL A 67 -1.19 -9.99 1.08
N GLY A 68 -2.13 -9.08 0.88
CA GLY A 68 -2.01 -7.70 1.34
C GLY A 68 -3.30 -6.92 1.13
N TYR A 69 -3.38 -5.76 1.75
CA TYR A 69 -4.48 -4.81 1.55
C TYR A 69 -4.00 -3.39 1.84
N ALA A 70 -4.75 -2.42 1.35
CA ALA A 70 -4.49 -1.01 1.57
C ALA A 70 -5.76 -0.19 1.54
N GLY A 71 -5.75 0.96 2.22
CA GLY A 71 -6.85 1.91 2.27
C GLY A 71 -6.40 3.34 2.03
N LEU A 72 -7.25 4.11 1.36
CA LEU A 72 -7.09 5.53 1.05
C LEU A 72 -8.38 6.27 1.33
N ILE A 73 -8.28 7.47 1.90
CA ILE A 73 -9.36 8.45 1.99
C ILE A 73 -8.88 9.72 1.32
N CYS A 74 -9.74 10.37 0.51
CA CYS A 74 -9.46 11.68 -0.08
C CYS A 74 -10.37 12.75 0.54
N TYR A 75 -9.79 13.86 0.93
CA TYR A 75 -10.48 15.05 1.43
C TYR A 75 -10.06 16.27 0.59
N GLY A 76 -10.98 16.76 -0.24
CA GLY A 76 -10.63 17.82 -1.18
C GLY A 76 -9.55 17.37 -2.15
N ASP A 77 -8.41 18.04 -2.11
CA ASP A 77 -7.24 17.79 -2.95
C ASP A 77 -6.12 16.98 -2.27
N GLU A 78 -6.41 16.40 -1.11
CA GLU A 78 -5.47 15.57 -0.35
C GLU A 78 -5.95 14.12 -0.26
N GLY A 79 -5.06 13.18 -0.59
CA GLY A 79 -5.22 11.75 -0.30
C GLY A 79 -4.49 11.36 0.99
N HIS A 80 -5.11 10.51 1.80
CA HIS A 80 -4.51 9.98 3.01
C HIS A 80 -4.53 8.45 3.01
N VAL A 81 -3.36 7.82 3.05
CA VAL A 81 -3.24 6.36 3.19
C VAL A 81 -3.56 5.99 4.63
N THR A 82 -4.70 5.34 4.85
CA THR A 82 -5.17 4.97 6.20
C THR A 82 -4.45 3.74 6.75
N ASN A 83 -4.16 2.79 5.89
CA ASN A 83 -3.44 1.57 6.22
C ASN A 83 -2.85 0.92 4.96
N ILE A 84 -1.80 0.18 5.14
CA ILE A 84 -1.19 -0.69 4.13
C ILE A 84 -0.49 -1.84 4.87
N ALA A 85 -0.87 -3.06 4.56
CA ALA A 85 -0.31 -4.24 5.19
C ALA A 85 -0.10 -5.37 4.19
N VAL A 86 0.97 -6.11 4.41
CA VAL A 86 1.34 -7.30 3.63
C VAL A 86 1.55 -8.45 4.59
N ASP A 87 1.01 -9.61 4.24
CA ASP A 87 1.26 -10.85 4.95
C ASP A 87 2.78 -11.04 5.14
N PRO A 88 3.26 -11.26 6.37
CA PRO A 88 4.70 -11.41 6.65
C PRO A 88 5.41 -12.43 5.76
N THR A 89 4.71 -13.51 5.38
CA THR A 89 5.28 -14.56 4.51
C THR A 89 5.42 -14.14 3.04
N HIS A 90 4.72 -13.07 2.62
CA HIS A 90 4.74 -12.53 1.28
C HIS A 90 5.46 -11.18 1.16
N GLN A 91 6.10 -10.73 2.24
CA GLN A 91 6.96 -9.54 2.18
C GLN A 91 8.14 -9.77 1.23
N ARG A 92 8.72 -8.66 0.71
CA ARG A 92 9.81 -8.65 -0.28
C ARG A 92 9.43 -9.06 -1.70
N ASN A 93 8.18 -9.45 -1.94
CA ASN A 93 7.62 -9.75 -3.27
C ASN A 93 6.98 -8.50 -3.93
N LYS A 94 7.38 -7.31 -3.53
CA LYS A 94 6.87 -6.01 -4.02
C LYS A 94 5.34 -5.82 -3.86
N VAL A 95 4.65 -6.64 -3.06
CA VAL A 95 3.20 -6.53 -2.81
C VAL A 95 2.83 -5.15 -2.25
N GLY A 96 3.56 -4.68 -1.23
CA GLY A 96 3.33 -3.34 -0.66
C GLY A 96 3.58 -2.22 -1.66
N SER A 97 4.59 -2.37 -2.52
CA SER A 97 4.86 -1.41 -3.61
C SER A 97 3.71 -1.38 -4.62
N ARG A 98 3.20 -2.54 -5.03
CA ARG A 98 2.07 -2.64 -5.94
C ARG A 98 0.80 -2.01 -5.35
N LEU A 99 0.49 -2.28 -4.08
CA LEU A 99 -0.66 -1.66 -3.39
C LEU A 99 -0.54 -0.14 -3.32
N LEU A 100 0.64 0.37 -2.95
CA LEU A 100 0.88 1.81 -2.87
C LEU A 100 0.76 2.49 -4.24
N TYR A 101 1.27 1.86 -5.29
CA TYR A 101 1.12 2.34 -6.67
C TYR A 101 -0.36 2.54 -7.02
N GLU A 102 -1.18 1.53 -6.80
CA GLU A 102 -2.60 1.57 -7.13
C GLU A 102 -3.35 2.61 -6.28
N LEU A 103 -3.01 2.76 -4.99
CA LEU A 103 -3.60 3.81 -4.15
C LEU A 103 -3.27 5.23 -4.64
N ILE A 104 -2.03 5.45 -5.11
CA ILE A 104 -1.64 6.76 -5.65
C ILE A 104 -2.38 7.05 -6.96
N VAL A 105 -2.52 6.05 -7.84
CA VAL A 105 -3.34 6.19 -9.05
C VAL A 105 -4.79 6.52 -8.69
N ASP A 106 -5.37 5.80 -7.72
CA ASP A 106 -6.72 6.09 -7.22
C ASP A 106 -6.83 7.51 -6.60
N ALA A 107 -5.82 7.95 -5.86
CA ALA A 107 -5.79 9.31 -5.30
C ALA A 107 -5.81 10.38 -6.40
N ILE A 108 -4.99 10.21 -7.46
CA ILE A 108 -4.95 11.11 -8.62
C ILE A 108 -6.30 11.11 -9.33
N ASP A 109 -6.92 9.96 -9.55
CA ASP A 109 -8.23 9.82 -10.19
C ASP A 109 -9.34 10.48 -9.35
N LEU A 110 -9.23 10.48 -8.03
CA LEU A 110 -10.12 11.18 -7.10
C LEU A 110 -9.83 12.69 -6.98
N GLY A 111 -8.80 13.19 -7.66
CA GLY A 111 -8.48 14.61 -7.73
C GLY A 111 -7.42 15.08 -6.73
N ALA A 112 -6.77 14.19 -6.01
CA ALA A 112 -5.73 14.57 -5.07
C ALA A 112 -4.52 15.22 -5.76
N HIS A 113 -3.97 16.26 -5.15
CA HIS A 113 -2.71 16.90 -5.51
C HIS A 113 -1.55 16.42 -4.63
N ALA A 114 -1.85 15.98 -3.42
CA ALA A 114 -0.85 15.43 -2.52
C ALA A 114 -1.39 14.17 -1.82
N VAL A 115 -0.48 13.32 -1.35
CA VAL A 115 -0.81 12.11 -0.57
C VAL A 115 0.01 12.11 0.71
N SER A 116 -0.64 11.81 1.83
CA SER A 116 -0.04 11.75 3.15
C SER A 116 -0.21 10.37 3.79
N LEU A 117 0.62 10.09 4.78
CA LEU A 117 0.49 8.90 5.63
C LEU A 117 1.24 9.10 6.96
N GLU A 118 0.93 8.24 7.95
CA GLU A 118 1.73 8.05 9.13
C GLU A 118 2.42 6.68 9.11
N VAL A 119 3.67 6.65 9.54
CA VAL A 119 4.46 5.42 9.65
C VAL A 119 5.25 5.41 10.96
N ARG A 120 5.37 4.24 11.61
CA ARG A 120 6.19 4.10 12.81
C ARG A 120 7.63 4.52 12.54
N VAL A 121 8.23 5.28 13.47
CA VAL A 121 9.63 5.73 13.33
C VAL A 121 10.61 4.55 13.23
N SER A 122 10.28 3.38 13.80
CA SER A 122 11.08 2.16 13.69
C SER A 122 10.89 1.39 12.37
N ASN A 123 9.85 1.71 11.57
CA ASN A 123 9.56 0.97 10.34
C ASN A 123 10.37 1.49 9.13
N TRP A 124 11.69 1.31 9.19
CA TRP A 124 12.63 1.73 8.14
C TRP A 124 12.30 1.14 6.76
N GLY A 125 11.73 -0.09 6.74
CA GLY A 125 11.35 -0.76 5.50
C GLY A 125 10.25 -0.01 4.76
N ALA A 126 9.19 0.36 5.47
CA ALA A 126 8.08 1.14 4.92
C ALA A 126 8.51 2.57 4.55
N GLN A 127 9.32 3.23 5.40
CA GLN A 127 9.84 4.56 5.09
C GLN A 127 10.65 4.58 3.79
N ARG A 128 11.50 3.57 3.54
CA ARG A 128 12.23 3.45 2.27
C ARG A 128 11.29 3.21 1.09
N LEU A 129 10.24 2.39 1.29
CA LEU A 129 9.22 2.19 0.26
C LEU A 129 8.56 3.53 -0.09
N TYR A 130 8.07 4.26 0.91
CA TYR A 130 7.40 5.55 0.72
C TYR A 130 8.33 6.60 0.08
N GLY A 131 9.59 6.65 0.50
CA GLY A 131 10.60 7.55 -0.10
C GLY A 131 10.80 7.31 -1.60
N ARG A 132 10.73 6.06 -2.08
CA ARG A 132 10.76 5.76 -3.53
C ARG A 132 9.59 6.38 -4.28
N TYR A 133 8.43 6.48 -3.64
CA TYR A 133 7.23 7.12 -4.19
C TYR A 133 7.21 8.65 -3.99
N GLY A 134 8.31 9.25 -3.53
CA GLY A 134 8.42 10.68 -3.36
C GLY A 134 7.87 11.21 -2.05
N PHE A 135 7.48 10.33 -1.11
CA PHE A 135 7.13 10.79 0.23
C PHE A 135 8.38 11.25 0.98
N HIS A 136 8.28 12.38 1.65
CA HIS A 136 9.29 12.93 2.53
C HIS A 136 8.71 13.25 3.90
N PRO A 137 9.51 13.20 4.98
CA PRO A 137 9.02 13.50 6.32
C PRO A 137 8.71 14.99 6.48
N VAL A 138 7.55 15.28 7.04
CA VAL A 138 7.09 16.66 7.32
C VAL A 138 6.81 16.93 8.79
N GLY A 139 6.76 15.89 9.62
CA GLY A 139 6.50 16.05 11.05
C GLY A 139 6.50 14.72 11.82
N ILE A 140 6.31 14.84 13.12
CA ILE A 140 6.21 13.70 14.05
C ILE A 140 4.96 13.85 14.90
N ARG A 141 4.14 12.78 14.99
CA ARG A 141 3.09 12.65 15.99
C ARG A 141 3.61 11.86 17.17
N ARG A 142 3.80 12.53 18.31
CA ARG A 142 4.30 11.90 19.52
C ARG A 142 3.30 10.87 20.05
N ASN A 143 3.84 9.70 20.45
CA ASN A 143 3.10 8.59 21.05
C ASN A 143 1.81 8.21 20.28
N TYR A 144 1.88 8.27 18.95
CA TYR A 144 0.73 7.94 18.09
C TYR A 144 0.34 6.47 18.21
N TYR A 145 1.33 5.58 18.27
CA TYR A 145 1.17 4.16 18.50
C TYR A 145 1.31 3.85 20.00
N GLN A 146 0.28 4.22 20.76
CA GLN A 146 0.30 4.21 22.23
C GLN A 146 0.65 2.83 22.81
N GLU A 147 0.15 1.75 22.20
CA GLU A 147 0.39 0.37 22.65
C GLU A 147 1.87 -0.05 22.52
N LEU A 148 2.59 0.62 21.64
CA LEU A 148 4.02 0.38 21.39
C LEU A 148 4.90 1.45 22.03
N ASN A 149 4.28 2.48 22.64
CA ASN A 149 4.95 3.68 23.12
C ASN A 149 5.88 4.28 22.03
N GLU A 150 5.34 4.38 20.80
CA GLU A 150 6.11 4.76 19.62
C GLU A 150 5.50 5.96 18.90
N ASP A 151 6.36 6.83 18.39
CA ASP A 151 5.99 7.98 17.57
C ASP A 151 5.67 7.56 16.13
N ALA A 152 4.85 8.35 15.45
CA ALA A 152 4.66 8.27 14.01
C ALA A 152 5.41 9.40 13.30
N LEU A 153 6.08 9.03 12.21
CA LEU A 153 6.58 9.96 11.22
C LEU A 153 5.43 10.28 10.26
N ILE A 154 5.13 11.57 10.10
CA ILE A 154 4.18 12.03 9.07
C ILE A 154 4.99 12.22 7.79
N MET A 155 4.56 11.56 6.72
CA MET A 155 5.19 11.67 5.40
C MET A 155 4.18 12.18 4.38
N TRP A 156 4.66 12.99 3.44
CA TRP A 156 3.85 13.70 2.45
C TRP A 156 4.52 13.67 1.09
N THR A 157 3.74 13.63 0.01
CA THR A 157 4.27 13.84 -1.35
C THR A 157 4.14 15.30 -1.75
N ASP A 158 4.95 15.72 -2.72
CA ASP A 158 4.67 16.91 -3.51
C ASP A 158 3.51 16.67 -4.48
N ASP A 159 3.30 17.56 -5.47
CA ASP A 159 2.21 17.44 -6.44
C ASP A 159 2.28 16.13 -7.23
N VAL A 160 1.38 15.19 -6.87
CA VAL A 160 1.28 13.86 -7.52
C VAL A 160 0.74 13.95 -8.95
N ARG A 161 0.26 15.11 -9.40
CA ARG A 161 -0.25 15.37 -10.75
C ARG A 161 0.80 16.03 -11.66
N SER A 162 1.97 16.34 -11.13
CA SER A 162 3.08 16.90 -11.90
C SER A 162 3.62 15.91 -12.95
N LYS A 163 4.24 16.44 -14.00
CA LYS A 163 4.90 15.61 -15.02
C LYS A 163 6.06 14.81 -14.43
N GLU A 164 6.77 15.39 -13.49
CA GLU A 164 7.89 14.78 -12.76
C GLU A 164 7.41 13.58 -11.95
N TYR A 165 6.24 13.71 -11.29
CA TYR A 165 5.66 12.61 -10.55
C TYR A 165 5.14 11.50 -11.46
N ALA A 166 4.54 11.85 -12.60
CA ALA A 166 4.11 10.89 -13.62
C ALA A 166 5.31 10.07 -14.17
N ALA A 167 6.45 10.72 -14.41
CA ALA A 167 7.68 10.02 -14.82
C ALA A 167 8.16 9.04 -13.72
N ARG A 168 8.16 9.46 -12.45
CA ARG A 168 8.47 8.60 -11.30
C ARG A 168 7.56 7.38 -11.23
N LEU A 169 6.26 7.56 -11.40
CA LEU A 169 5.30 6.44 -11.39
C LEU A 169 5.55 5.48 -12.55
N ALA A 170 5.91 5.98 -13.73
CA ALA A 170 6.23 5.15 -14.89
C ALA A 170 7.48 4.29 -14.64
N GLU A 171 8.54 4.85 -14.04
CA GLU A 171 9.74 4.10 -13.65
C GLU A 171 9.41 3.01 -12.62
N ILE A 172 8.61 3.35 -11.60
CA ILE A 172 8.19 2.38 -10.59
C ILE A 172 7.35 1.27 -11.23
N ALA A 173 6.39 1.62 -12.10
CA ALA A 173 5.53 0.66 -12.78
C ALA A 173 6.32 -0.39 -13.56
N ALA A 174 7.42 0.00 -14.21
CA ALA A 174 8.29 -0.91 -14.96
C ALA A 174 8.98 -1.97 -14.08
N GLU A 175 9.07 -1.72 -12.78
CA GLU A 175 9.70 -2.63 -11.82
C GLU A 175 8.69 -3.47 -11.02
N LEU A 176 7.40 -3.17 -11.13
CA LEU A 176 6.36 -3.88 -10.39
C LEU A 176 6.16 -5.29 -10.96
N PRO A 177 5.76 -6.27 -10.13
CA PRO A 177 5.38 -7.59 -10.61
C PRO A 177 4.19 -7.48 -11.57
N GLU A 178 4.13 -8.39 -12.54
CA GLU A 178 2.96 -8.51 -13.39
C GLU A 178 1.69 -8.70 -12.55
N GLY A 179 0.58 -8.18 -13.05
CA GLY A 179 -0.71 -8.31 -12.38
C GLY A 179 -1.77 -7.46 -13.05
N VAL A 180 -3.01 -7.85 -12.89
CA VAL A 180 -4.17 -7.10 -13.39
C VAL A 180 -4.70 -6.21 -12.29
N ARG A 181 -5.06 -4.98 -12.69
CA ARG A 181 -6.04 -4.16 -11.98
C ARG A 181 -7.36 -4.34 -12.72
N PRO A 182 -8.36 -5.03 -12.16
CA PRO A 182 -9.69 -5.02 -12.74
C PRO A 182 -10.28 -3.61 -12.64
N THR A 183 -10.72 -3.10 -13.75
CA THR A 183 -11.57 -1.91 -13.90
C THR A 183 -12.90 -2.08 -13.19
#